data_2401154d99ea6f549951eeb973954752
#
_entry.id   2401154d99ea6f549951eeb973954752
#
_cell.length_a   1.000
_cell.length_b   1.000
_cell.length_c   1.000
_cell.angle_alpha   90.00
_cell.angle_beta   90.00
_cell.angle_gamma   90.00
#
_symmetry.space_group_name_H-M   'P 1'
#
loop_
_entity.id
_entity.type
_entity.pdbx_description
1 polymer ?
#
loop_
_entity_poly.entity_id
_entity_poly.type
_entity_poly.pdbx_seq_one_letter_code
_entity_poly.pdbx_strand_id
1 'polypeptide(L)'
;MAAAPDDGLEVESTLRAVLSDVLGLDPKRVAAFREDTPLFGALPEFDSMAVAGLLTELEERLGILIEDHEVDADMMETFGALLTFARDKTLR
;
A
#
# COMPACT_ATOMS: atom_id res chain seq x y z
N MET A 1 6.55 -16.65 -19.87
CA MET A 1 6.36 -15.41 -20.17
C MET A 1 7.07 -14.49 -19.28
N ALA A 2 7.63 -13.67 -19.79
CA ALA A 2 8.42 -12.79 -19.05
C ALA A 2 7.61 -12.05 -18.03
N ALA A 3 8.25 -11.73 -16.97
CA ALA A 3 7.67 -10.82 -16.03
C ALA A 3 7.15 -9.66 -16.79
N ALA A 4 5.98 -9.33 -16.54
CA ALA A 4 5.41 -8.25 -17.25
C ALA A 4 6.18 -6.99 -16.94
N PRO A 5 6.45 -6.20 -17.96
CA PRO A 5 7.03 -4.90 -17.70
C PRO A 5 6.18 -4.05 -16.78
N ASP A 6 4.92 -4.44 -16.61
CA ASP A 6 4.02 -3.66 -15.76
C ASP A 6 3.84 -4.26 -14.38
N ASP A 7 4.81 -5.07 -13.91
CA ASP A 7 4.78 -5.55 -12.54
C ASP A 7 4.62 -4.41 -11.54
N GLY A 8 5.32 -3.31 -11.79
CA GLY A 8 5.19 -2.14 -10.92
C GLY A 8 3.81 -1.53 -10.97
N LEU A 9 3.15 -1.58 -12.12
CA LEU A 9 1.79 -1.09 -12.25
C LEU A 9 0.81 -1.99 -11.53
N GLU A 10 1.05 -3.30 -11.54
CA GLU A 10 0.21 -4.23 -10.80
C GLU A 10 0.32 -4.00 -9.32
N VAL A 11 1.53 -3.75 -8.82
CA VAL A 11 1.71 -3.46 -7.41
C VAL A 11 0.95 -2.19 -7.04
N GLU A 12 1.07 -1.16 -7.85
CA GLU A 12 0.36 0.09 -7.58
C GLU A 12 -1.16 -0.11 -7.62
N SER A 13 -1.65 -0.82 -8.62
CA SER A 13 -3.07 -1.08 -8.75
C SER A 13 -3.59 -1.87 -7.55
N THR A 14 -2.83 -2.88 -7.12
CA THR A 14 -3.21 -3.67 -5.96
C THR A 14 -3.20 -2.82 -4.70
N LEU A 15 -2.17 -1.98 -4.54
CA LEU A 15 -2.09 -1.11 -3.36
C LEU A 15 -3.29 -0.17 -3.29
N ARG A 16 -3.67 0.42 -4.42
CA ARG A 16 -4.83 1.31 -4.44
C ARG A 16 -6.10 0.56 -4.08
N ALA A 17 -6.27 -0.66 -4.59
CA ALA A 17 -7.43 -1.47 -4.25
C ALA A 17 -7.46 -1.82 -2.77
N VAL A 18 -6.30 -2.17 -2.20
CA VAL A 18 -6.22 -2.49 -0.77
C VAL A 18 -6.58 -1.28 0.07
N LEU A 19 -6.04 -0.11 -0.28
CA LEU A 19 -6.35 1.11 0.46
C LEU A 19 -7.84 1.41 0.43
N SER A 20 -8.47 1.25 -0.72
CA SER A 20 -9.91 1.47 -0.82
C SER A 20 -10.68 0.47 0.04
N ASP A 21 -10.30 -0.80 -0.04
CA ASP A 21 -11.03 -1.86 0.67
C ASP A 21 -10.85 -1.77 2.19
N VAL A 22 -9.61 -1.57 2.62
CA VAL A 22 -9.31 -1.60 4.06
C VAL A 22 -9.76 -0.32 4.74
N LEU A 23 -9.53 0.82 4.10
CA LEU A 23 -9.87 2.11 4.70
C LEU A 23 -11.30 2.54 4.41
N GLY A 24 -12.01 1.81 3.54
CA GLY A 24 -13.36 2.19 3.19
C GLY A 24 -13.45 3.46 2.37
N LEU A 25 -12.42 3.74 1.58
CA LEU A 25 -12.37 4.97 0.79
C LEU A 25 -12.97 4.74 -0.59
N ASP A 26 -13.58 5.80 -1.13
CA ASP A 26 -14.08 5.77 -2.49
C ASP A 26 -12.91 5.47 -3.44
N PRO A 27 -13.05 4.49 -4.34
CA PRO A 27 -11.97 4.20 -5.30
C PRO A 27 -11.51 5.40 -6.11
N LYS A 28 -12.42 6.33 -6.41
CA LYS A 28 -12.05 7.54 -7.14
C LYS A 28 -11.11 8.41 -6.32
N ARG A 29 -11.34 8.47 -5.01
CA ARG A 29 -10.47 9.23 -4.12
C ARG A 29 -9.08 8.62 -4.09
N VAL A 30 -9.02 7.28 -3.98
CA VAL A 30 -7.74 6.59 -3.95
C VAL A 30 -7.03 6.71 -5.29
N ALA A 31 -7.77 6.69 -6.39
CA ALA A 31 -7.17 6.84 -7.70
C ALA A 31 -6.47 8.20 -7.87
N ALA A 32 -6.89 9.18 -7.10
CA ALA A 32 -6.29 10.52 -7.16
C ALA A 32 -5.07 10.67 -6.27
N PHE A 33 -4.72 9.66 -5.49
CA PHE A 33 -3.54 9.73 -4.62
C PHE A 33 -2.27 9.88 -5.44
N ARG A 34 -1.37 10.73 -4.96
CA ARG A 34 -0.09 10.99 -5.61
C ARG A 34 1.03 10.60 -4.66
N GLU A 35 2.26 10.72 -5.12
CA GLU A 35 3.41 10.31 -4.31
C GLU A 35 3.46 11.02 -2.97
N ASP A 36 3.12 12.31 -2.97
CA ASP A 36 3.20 13.11 -1.74
C ASP A 36 1.89 13.15 -0.97
N THR A 37 0.89 12.38 -1.38
CA THR A 37 -0.38 12.34 -0.67
C THR A 37 -0.16 11.75 0.72
N PRO A 38 -0.46 12.50 1.79
CA PRO A 38 -0.26 11.98 3.14
C PRO A 38 -1.31 10.94 3.50
N LEU A 39 -0.85 9.89 4.15
CA LEU A 39 -1.73 8.79 4.54
C LEU A 39 -1.79 8.66 6.06
N PHE A 40 -0.85 7.94 6.65
CA PHE A 40 -0.88 7.70 8.08
C PHE A 40 -0.64 9.00 8.82
N GLY A 41 -1.52 9.29 9.77
CA GLY A 41 -1.45 10.54 10.51
C GLY A 41 -2.29 11.65 9.89
N ALA A 42 -2.67 11.53 8.63
CA ALA A 42 -3.48 12.53 7.93
C ALA A 42 -4.90 12.04 7.67
N LEU A 43 -5.05 10.76 7.38
CA LEU A 43 -6.37 10.18 7.10
C LEU A 43 -6.96 9.61 8.39
N PRO A 44 -8.11 10.10 8.82
CA PRO A 44 -8.75 9.55 10.05
C PRO A 44 -9.01 8.06 9.95
N GLU A 45 -9.25 7.58 8.73
CA GLU A 45 -9.53 6.17 8.49
C GLU A 45 -8.31 5.28 8.69
N PHE A 46 -7.12 5.86 8.68
CA PHE A 46 -5.87 5.10 8.75
C PHE A 46 -5.38 5.04 10.19
N ASP A 47 -6.06 4.25 11.00
CA ASP A 47 -5.72 4.06 12.41
C ASP A 47 -4.92 2.76 12.58
N SER A 48 -4.62 2.41 13.83
CA SER A 48 -3.80 1.23 14.12
C SER A 48 -4.41 -0.06 13.60
N MET A 49 -5.73 -0.19 13.69
CA MET A 49 -6.39 -1.39 13.18
C MET A 49 -6.32 -1.44 11.67
N ALA A 50 -6.45 -0.29 11.02
CA ALA A 50 -6.34 -0.22 9.58
C ALA A 50 -4.93 -0.57 9.12
N VAL A 51 -3.91 -0.19 9.88
CA VAL A 51 -2.53 -0.57 9.57
C VAL A 51 -2.41 -2.10 9.51
N ALA A 52 -2.92 -2.78 10.53
CA ALA A 52 -2.85 -4.23 10.57
C ALA A 52 -3.57 -4.86 9.38
N GLY A 53 -4.77 -4.36 9.09
CA GLY A 53 -5.53 -4.87 7.94
C GLY A 53 -4.84 -4.62 6.62
N LEU A 54 -4.26 -3.43 6.46
CA LEU A 54 -3.53 -3.08 5.25
C LEU A 54 -2.36 -4.02 5.02
N LEU A 55 -1.56 -4.24 6.05
CA LEU A 55 -0.38 -5.09 5.91
C LEU A 55 -0.78 -6.53 5.59
N THR A 56 -1.82 -7.03 6.25
CA THR A 56 -2.30 -8.39 5.99
C THR A 56 -2.77 -8.54 4.55
N GLU A 57 -3.54 -7.58 4.06
CA GLU A 57 -4.04 -7.64 2.69
C GLU A 57 -2.91 -7.54 1.67
N LEU A 58 -1.92 -6.69 1.94
CA LEU A 58 -0.78 -6.60 1.04
C LEU A 58 -0.02 -7.92 0.98
N GLU A 59 0.17 -8.55 2.13
CA GLU A 59 0.84 -9.86 2.15
C GLU A 59 0.09 -10.88 1.32
N GLU A 60 -1.22 -10.93 1.48
CA GLU A 60 -2.03 -11.92 0.78
C GLU A 60 -2.12 -11.65 -0.71
N ARG A 61 -2.35 -10.41 -1.08
CA ARG A 61 -2.59 -10.08 -2.49
C ARG A 61 -1.31 -10.01 -3.32
N LEU A 62 -0.20 -9.64 -2.69
CA LEU A 62 1.08 -9.55 -3.39
C LEU A 62 1.96 -10.77 -3.17
N GLY A 63 1.54 -11.68 -2.29
CA GLY A 63 2.33 -12.88 -2.02
C GLY A 63 3.66 -12.57 -1.36
N ILE A 64 3.68 -11.61 -0.44
CA ILE A 64 4.89 -11.17 0.24
C ILE A 64 4.76 -11.42 1.73
N LEU A 65 5.88 -11.34 2.42
CA LEU A 65 5.92 -11.44 3.87
C LEU A 65 6.51 -10.14 4.43
N ILE A 66 5.77 -9.50 5.31
CA ILE A 66 6.21 -8.24 5.92
C ILE A 66 6.55 -8.52 7.37
N GLU A 67 7.82 -8.30 7.72
CA GLU A 67 8.29 -8.54 9.08
C GLU A 67 7.99 -7.34 9.96
N ASP A 68 7.78 -7.58 11.25
CA ASP A 68 7.47 -6.51 12.17
C ASP A 68 8.51 -5.40 12.15
N HIS A 69 9.79 -5.76 12.03
CA HIS A 69 10.86 -4.76 12.06
C HIS A 69 10.89 -3.89 10.82
N GLU A 70 10.16 -4.25 9.78
CA GLU A 70 10.09 -3.44 8.56
C GLU A 70 9.01 -2.37 8.66
N VAL A 71 8.15 -2.45 9.67
CA VAL A 71 6.98 -1.58 9.75
C VAL A 71 7.31 -0.40 10.65
N ASP A 72 7.17 0.81 10.10
CA ASP A 72 7.31 2.03 10.88
C ASP A 72 6.39 3.09 10.27
N ALA A 73 6.30 4.23 10.95
CA ALA A 73 5.41 5.30 10.49
C ALA A 73 5.88 5.90 9.17
N ASP A 74 7.18 5.91 8.95
CA ASP A 74 7.74 6.54 7.75
C ASP A 74 7.29 5.81 6.48
N MET A 75 7.21 4.48 6.50
CA MET A 75 6.84 3.73 5.30
C MET A 75 5.37 3.93 4.92
N MET A 76 4.57 4.48 5.84
CA MET A 76 3.14 4.71 5.60
C MET A 76 2.79 6.19 5.61
N GLU A 77 3.76 7.07 5.65
CA GLU A 77 3.50 8.49 5.78
C GLU A 77 2.83 9.06 4.54
N THR A 78 3.29 8.63 3.37
CA THR A 78 2.71 9.08 2.10
C THR A 78 2.41 7.88 1.23
N PHE A 79 1.57 8.11 0.23
CA PHE A 79 1.27 7.07 -0.74
C PHE A 79 2.54 6.61 -1.45
N GLY A 80 3.43 7.54 -1.80
CA GLY A 80 4.67 7.20 -2.47
C GLY A 80 5.58 6.32 -1.62
N ALA A 81 5.68 6.62 -0.32
CA ALA A 81 6.50 5.80 0.59
C ALA A 81 5.95 4.38 0.67
N LEU A 82 4.65 4.26 0.80
CA LEU A 82 4.01 2.94 0.90
C LEU A 82 4.16 2.17 -0.41
N LEU A 83 4.01 2.86 -1.53
CA LEU A 83 4.17 2.23 -2.85
C LEU A 83 5.60 1.73 -3.04
N THR A 84 6.59 2.53 -2.65
CA THR A 84 7.98 2.13 -2.74
C THR A 84 8.25 0.89 -1.91
N PHE A 85 7.73 0.88 -0.69
CA PHE A 85 7.86 -0.30 0.17
C PHE A 85 7.26 -1.54 -0.48
N ALA A 86 6.03 -1.41 -0.99
CA ALA A 86 5.35 -2.54 -1.60
C ALA A 86 6.08 -3.04 -2.84
N ARG A 87 6.59 -2.13 -3.66
CA ARG A 87 7.35 -2.51 -4.85
C ARG A 87 8.65 -3.22 -4.48
N ASP A 88 9.35 -2.71 -3.48
CA ASP A 88 10.59 -3.34 -3.05
C ASP A 88 10.37 -4.76 -2.58
N LYS A 89 9.32 -4.98 -1.81
CA LYS A 89 9.01 -6.31 -1.30
C LYS A 89 8.59 -7.25 -2.41
N THR A 90 7.86 -6.76 -3.38
CA THR A 90 7.25 -7.59 -4.40
C THR A 90 8.21 -7.89 -5.54
N LEU A 91 9.03 -6.93 -5.92
CA LEU A 91 9.85 -7.03 -7.12
C LEU A 91 11.29 -7.41 -6.84
N ARG A 92 11.60 -7.78 -5.63
CA ARG A 92 12.95 -8.23 -5.27
C ARG A 92 13.33 -9.50 -5.98
#